data_d476737bd9d949dc08410766c2f6900e
#
_entry.id   d476737bd9d949dc08410766c2f6900e
#
_cell.length_a   1.000
_cell.length_b   1.000
_cell.length_c   1.000
_cell.angle_alpha   90.00
_cell.angle_beta   90.00
_cell.angle_gamma   90.00
#
_symmetry.space_group_name_H-M   'P 1'
#
loop_
_entity.id
_entity.type
_entity.pdbx_description
1 polymer ?
#
loop_
_entity_poly.entity_id
_entity_poly.type
_entity_poly.pdbx_seq_one_letter_code
_entity_poly.pdbx_strand_id
1 'polypeptide(L)'
;MNASISNRHTVGDALVQYLHELGVRQAYGVLSIHNMPLLDALGRDGRIRYIGARGEAGAVGMADACARATGALGVAFTSTGTGAGNAAGALVEAWTAGTPLLHITGQVALPYLDRGRSYVHEAKDQLGMLQAVSKAALRVWSAETALATIQEAVRLALTTGPVSVEIPIDLQGALVDVQPPPAPPFLAPAEPDDAAVDRMADLLAEARRPVLWIGGGARHARAEIARLLDLGFVAVTTLQGKGAVPEDDPRTLGAFNGQPAIEAFYQSCDAMLVVGSRLRVPETLTHTLQLPRRLIQIDTDPLAEQRAYPTALFVRGDARLTLARLADRLAGRMRADAGLADEAARARQRAQATMRGAIAPYDRIADALQAVCGRDFGWVRDVTISNSTWGNRLMQVFAPGQGIHAVGGGIGQGLAMAIGAATGRPDRKTWLLAGDGGFMLNLGELATAVQERTGIVMLVMNDGGYGILRNLQDADYGGRRYYCDLHGFELGALAQSVGMDYIAVRDLDGLERVLRDAAGRDAPAVLVEFDMRAIGPFAKPFAGPPLARG
;
A
#
# COMPACT_ATOMS: atom_id res chain seq x y z
N MET A 1 36.08 43.61 14.12
CA MET A 1 35.53 42.42 14.81
C MET A 1 34.58 41.75 13.80
N ASN A 2 35.09 40.80 13.07
CA ASN A 2 34.25 39.98 12.20
C ASN A 2 33.49 39.01 13.10
N ALA A 3 32.20 39.25 13.30
CA ALA A 3 31.32 38.26 13.87
C ALA A 3 31.28 37.07 12.89
N SER A 4 31.96 35.99 13.26
CA SER A 4 31.70 34.69 12.63
C SER A 4 30.20 34.43 12.76
N ILE A 5 29.45 34.49 11.66
CA ILE A 5 28.08 34.05 11.60
C ILE A 5 28.14 32.58 12.06
N SER A 6 27.72 32.33 13.29
CA SER A 6 27.69 30.99 13.84
C SER A 6 26.75 30.17 12.94
N ASN A 7 27.28 29.17 12.29
CA ASN A 7 26.56 28.23 11.40
C ASN A 7 25.74 27.24 12.27
N ARG A 8 25.02 27.78 13.28
CA ARG A 8 24.21 26.97 14.20
C ARG A 8 22.83 26.79 13.61
N HIS A 9 22.47 25.56 13.39
CA HIS A 9 21.14 25.14 12.97
C HIS A 9 20.40 24.54 14.17
N THR A 10 19.07 24.58 14.12
CA THR A 10 18.27 23.83 15.08
C THR A 10 18.24 22.35 14.70
N VAL A 11 17.84 21.48 15.63
CA VAL A 11 17.54 20.06 15.31
C VAL A 11 16.51 19.98 14.18
N GLY A 12 15.50 20.86 14.18
CA GLY A 12 14.52 20.95 13.09
C GLY A 12 15.15 21.28 11.75
N ASP A 13 16.07 22.26 11.68
CA ASP A 13 16.77 22.60 10.43
C ASP A 13 17.61 21.44 9.93
N ALA A 14 18.35 20.76 10.82
CA ALA A 14 19.17 19.60 10.47
C ALA A 14 18.33 18.43 9.94
N LEU A 15 17.18 18.16 10.57
CA LEU A 15 16.22 17.17 10.12
C LEU A 15 15.72 17.49 8.69
N VAL A 16 15.25 18.70 8.46
CA VAL A 16 14.68 19.11 7.16
C VAL A 16 15.72 19.01 6.05
N GLN A 17 16.93 19.50 6.31
CA GLN A 17 18.04 19.39 5.38
C GLN A 17 18.32 17.92 5.04
N TYR A 18 18.41 17.04 6.04
CA TYR A 18 18.65 15.61 5.85
C TYR A 18 17.53 14.95 5.01
N LEU A 19 16.27 15.21 5.34
CA LEU A 19 15.13 14.69 4.58
C LEU A 19 15.16 15.13 3.10
N HIS A 20 15.51 16.40 2.86
CA HIS A 20 15.65 16.91 1.49
C HIS A 20 16.75 16.19 0.71
N GLU A 21 17.89 15.91 1.33
CA GLU A 21 19.02 15.19 0.71
C GLU A 21 18.70 13.71 0.43
N LEU A 22 17.83 13.11 1.26
CA LEU A 22 17.26 11.78 0.99
C LEU A 22 16.30 11.75 -0.22
N GLY A 23 16.02 12.89 -0.83
CA GLY A 23 15.09 13.00 -1.94
C GLY A 23 13.62 13.14 -1.52
N VAL A 24 13.32 13.34 -0.24
CA VAL A 24 11.97 13.66 0.22
C VAL A 24 11.53 14.99 -0.39
N ARG A 25 10.37 15.01 -1.04
CA ARG A 25 9.79 16.22 -1.67
C ARG A 25 8.46 16.62 -1.04
N GLN A 26 7.85 15.72 -0.28
CA GLN A 26 6.57 15.93 0.37
C GLN A 26 6.57 15.32 1.77
N ALA A 27 5.87 15.98 2.70
CA ALA A 27 5.61 15.51 4.04
C ALA A 27 4.16 15.82 4.41
N TYR A 28 3.57 14.98 5.24
CA TYR A 28 2.17 15.05 5.62
C TYR A 28 2.06 15.19 7.14
N GLY A 29 1.08 15.91 7.65
CA GLY A 29 0.97 15.98 9.09
C GLY A 29 -0.16 16.87 9.60
N VAL A 30 -0.27 16.91 10.92
CA VAL A 30 -1.14 17.83 11.66
C VAL A 30 -0.27 18.76 12.49
N LEU A 31 -0.43 20.06 12.28
CA LEU A 31 0.28 21.08 13.05
C LEU A 31 -0.18 21.05 14.52
N SER A 32 0.76 21.05 15.43
CA SER A 32 0.48 21.15 16.87
C SER A 32 1.62 21.90 17.60
N ILE A 33 1.35 22.32 18.85
CA ILE A 33 2.38 22.94 19.69
C ILE A 33 3.63 22.04 19.83
N HIS A 34 3.45 20.72 19.92
CA HIS A 34 4.55 19.77 20.20
C HIS A 34 5.35 19.35 18.97
N ASN A 35 5.02 19.85 17.76
CA ASN A 35 5.83 19.66 16.55
C ASN A 35 6.08 20.99 15.81
N MET A 36 5.63 22.11 16.37
CA MET A 36 5.73 23.42 15.74
C MET A 36 7.15 23.81 15.36
N PRO A 37 8.20 23.59 16.19
CA PRO A 37 9.56 23.98 15.79
C PRO A 37 10.07 23.16 14.58
N LEU A 38 9.65 21.90 14.42
CA LEU A 38 9.99 21.09 13.26
C LEU A 38 9.29 21.59 12.00
N LEU A 39 7.99 21.92 12.11
CA LEU A 39 7.19 22.41 10.97
C LEU A 39 7.57 23.86 10.61
N ASP A 40 8.01 24.69 11.56
CA ASP A 40 8.59 26.00 11.29
C ASP A 40 9.89 25.87 10.46
N ALA A 41 10.77 24.94 10.83
CA ALA A 41 11.97 24.66 10.06
C ALA A 41 11.64 24.20 8.64
N LEU A 42 10.62 23.33 8.49
CA LEU A 42 10.13 22.85 7.19
C LEU A 42 9.59 24.02 6.34
N GLY A 43 8.79 24.90 6.94
CA GLY A 43 8.21 26.06 6.28
C GLY A 43 9.26 27.10 5.86
N ARG A 44 10.29 27.33 6.67
CA ARG A 44 11.41 28.23 6.35
C ARG A 44 12.29 27.70 5.23
N ASP A 45 12.52 26.39 5.18
CA ASP A 45 13.32 25.74 4.14
C ASP A 45 12.59 25.75 2.78
N GLY A 46 11.30 25.43 2.76
CA GLY A 46 10.40 25.50 1.59
C GLY A 46 10.67 24.49 0.48
N ARG A 47 11.71 23.65 0.57
CA ARG A 47 12.05 22.64 -0.47
C ARG A 47 11.23 21.35 -0.37
N ILE A 48 10.66 21.08 0.80
CA ILE A 48 9.75 19.95 1.03
C ILE A 48 8.34 20.52 1.19
N ARG A 49 7.43 20.15 0.31
CA ARG A 49 6.03 20.56 0.37
C ARG A 49 5.36 19.90 1.58
N TYR A 50 4.78 20.69 2.48
CA TYR A 50 3.98 20.19 3.57
C TYR A 50 2.51 20.17 3.22
N ILE A 51 1.85 19.04 3.44
CA ILE A 51 0.42 18.83 3.22
C ILE A 51 -0.25 18.63 4.57
N GLY A 52 -1.09 19.59 4.95
CA GLY A 52 -1.82 19.59 6.22
C GLY A 52 -3.03 18.67 6.17
N ALA A 53 -2.94 17.52 6.82
CA ALA A 53 -4.05 16.60 7.01
C ALA A 53 -5.06 17.13 8.05
N ARG A 54 -6.24 16.54 8.10
CA ARG A 54 -7.29 16.84 9.09
C ARG A 54 -7.26 15.88 10.27
N GLY A 55 -6.45 14.81 10.17
CA GLY A 55 -6.22 13.86 11.24
C GLY A 55 -4.89 13.14 11.04
N GLU A 56 -4.30 12.67 12.14
CA GLU A 56 -2.99 12.02 12.11
C GLU A 56 -3.02 10.67 11.38
N ALA A 57 -4.12 9.92 11.47
CA ALA A 57 -4.33 8.72 10.66
C ALA A 57 -4.33 9.04 9.17
N GLY A 58 -4.97 10.16 8.78
CA GLY A 58 -4.93 10.68 7.41
C GLY A 58 -3.52 11.03 6.96
N ALA A 59 -2.74 11.73 7.80
CA ALA A 59 -1.36 12.09 7.50
C ALA A 59 -0.48 10.86 7.24
N VAL A 60 -0.55 9.84 8.10
CA VAL A 60 0.21 8.59 7.93
C VAL A 60 -0.26 7.83 6.69
N GLY A 61 -1.58 7.75 6.43
CA GLY A 61 -2.13 7.11 5.24
C GLY A 61 -1.70 7.80 3.93
N MET A 62 -1.61 9.14 3.92
CA MET A 62 -1.06 9.90 2.78
C MET A 62 0.41 9.60 2.57
N ALA A 63 1.22 9.61 3.65
CA ALA A 63 2.65 9.29 3.57
C ALA A 63 2.91 7.86 3.10
N ASP A 64 2.12 6.88 3.59
CA ASP A 64 2.16 5.48 3.14
C ASP A 64 1.91 5.38 1.63
N ALA A 65 0.82 5.97 1.15
CA ALA A 65 0.46 5.87 -0.25
C ALA A 65 1.41 6.65 -1.17
N CYS A 66 1.91 7.81 -0.75
CA CYS A 66 2.94 8.54 -1.47
C CYS A 66 4.19 7.68 -1.65
N ALA A 67 4.67 7.03 -0.59
CA ALA A 67 5.83 6.13 -0.66
C ALA A 67 5.57 4.95 -1.62
N ARG A 68 4.37 4.35 -1.56
CA ARG A 68 4.00 3.23 -2.43
C ARG A 68 3.84 3.62 -3.90
N ALA A 69 3.40 4.86 -4.17
CA ALA A 69 3.23 5.40 -5.53
C ALA A 69 4.56 5.81 -6.17
N THR A 70 5.50 6.34 -5.38
CA THR A 70 6.75 6.92 -5.86
C THR A 70 7.95 6.00 -5.70
N GLY A 71 7.91 5.05 -4.75
CA GLY A 71 9.05 4.25 -4.33
C GLY A 71 10.02 4.98 -3.37
N ALA A 72 9.69 6.22 -2.96
CA ALA A 72 10.49 7.03 -2.05
C ALA A 72 10.13 6.77 -0.57
N LEU A 73 10.87 7.38 0.35
CA LEU A 73 10.54 7.39 1.78
C LEU A 73 9.30 8.25 2.03
N GLY A 74 8.26 7.68 2.65
CA GLY A 74 7.12 8.44 3.16
C GLY A 74 7.47 9.16 4.46
N VAL A 75 6.99 10.39 4.65
CA VAL A 75 7.26 11.16 5.87
C VAL A 75 5.96 11.73 6.43
N ALA A 76 5.67 11.40 7.69
CA ALA A 76 4.52 11.92 8.41
C ALA A 76 4.93 12.58 9.73
N PHE A 77 4.32 13.75 10.03
CA PHE A 77 4.48 14.48 11.27
C PHE A 77 3.18 14.44 12.09
N THR A 78 3.27 14.07 13.37
CA THR A 78 2.12 14.08 14.27
C THR A 78 2.42 14.81 15.57
N SER A 79 1.35 15.12 16.30
CA SER A 79 1.47 15.59 17.68
C SER A 79 1.84 14.43 18.62
N THR A 80 2.20 14.76 19.87
CA THR A 80 2.43 13.79 20.94
C THR A 80 1.11 13.28 21.54
N GLY A 81 1.18 12.24 22.33
CA GLY A 81 0.08 11.66 23.09
C GLY A 81 -1.09 11.24 22.23
N THR A 82 -2.17 12.00 22.27
CA THR A 82 -3.39 11.74 21.50
C THR A 82 -3.12 11.74 20.01
N GLY A 83 -2.28 12.64 19.48
CA GLY A 83 -1.94 12.67 18.07
C GLY A 83 -1.13 11.45 17.63
N ALA A 84 -0.13 11.04 18.42
CA ALA A 84 0.59 9.78 18.16
C ALA A 84 -0.35 8.57 18.24
N GLY A 85 -1.30 8.57 19.18
CA GLY A 85 -2.33 7.53 19.31
C GLY A 85 -3.26 7.46 18.10
N ASN A 86 -3.70 8.59 17.56
CA ASN A 86 -4.54 8.66 16.36
C ASN A 86 -3.84 8.09 15.11
N ALA A 87 -2.52 8.13 15.05
CA ALA A 87 -1.73 7.59 13.95
C ALA A 87 -1.61 6.06 13.97
N ALA A 88 -1.87 5.40 15.11
CA ALA A 88 -1.54 4.00 15.34
C ALA A 88 -2.14 3.04 14.31
N GLY A 89 -3.43 3.18 13.99
CA GLY A 89 -4.10 2.33 13.01
C GLY A 89 -3.51 2.43 11.60
N ALA A 90 -3.13 3.63 11.17
CA ALA A 90 -2.48 3.84 9.88
C ALA A 90 -1.03 3.34 9.87
N LEU A 91 -0.31 3.39 11.00
CA LEU A 91 1.01 2.77 11.14
C LEU A 91 0.93 1.25 11.00
N VAL A 92 -0.11 0.59 11.56
CA VAL A 92 -0.34 -0.86 11.36
C VAL A 92 -0.56 -1.17 9.88
N GLU A 93 -1.29 -0.32 9.13
CA GLU A 93 -1.45 -0.48 7.69
C GLU A 93 -0.10 -0.40 6.96
N ALA A 94 0.68 0.64 7.21
CA ALA A 94 2.01 0.83 6.61
C ALA A 94 2.97 -0.33 6.97
N TRP A 95 2.90 -0.84 8.21
CA TRP A 95 3.67 -2.02 8.64
C TRP A 95 3.24 -3.28 7.88
N THR A 96 1.94 -3.49 7.73
CA THR A 96 1.40 -4.64 6.99
C THR A 96 1.81 -4.58 5.51
N ALA A 97 1.79 -3.39 4.92
CA ALA A 97 2.21 -3.15 3.54
C ALA A 97 3.74 -3.26 3.35
N GLY A 98 4.52 -3.14 4.43
CA GLY A 98 5.99 -3.09 4.37
C GLY A 98 6.50 -1.79 3.75
N THR A 99 5.79 -0.68 3.97
CA THR A 99 6.11 0.61 3.34
C THR A 99 7.28 1.29 4.05
N PRO A 100 8.31 1.76 3.33
CA PRO A 100 9.32 2.65 3.90
C PRO A 100 8.68 3.97 4.35
N LEU A 101 8.47 4.14 5.66
CA LEU A 101 7.81 5.32 6.21
C LEU A 101 8.51 5.78 7.49
N LEU A 102 8.84 7.06 7.55
CA LEU A 102 9.33 7.73 8.74
C LEU A 102 8.18 8.52 9.38
N HIS A 103 7.76 8.09 10.55
CA HIS A 103 6.79 8.79 11.38
C HIS A 103 7.53 9.61 12.46
N ILE A 104 7.42 10.92 12.39
CA ILE A 104 8.03 11.84 13.33
C ILE A 104 6.93 12.41 14.21
N THR A 105 7.04 12.18 15.51
CA THR A 105 6.07 12.70 16.48
C THR A 105 6.74 13.58 17.52
N GLY A 106 6.01 14.57 18.01
CA GLY A 106 6.44 15.32 19.17
C GLY A 106 6.48 14.45 20.43
N GLN A 107 7.11 14.98 21.47
CA GLN A 107 7.03 14.44 22.82
C GLN A 107 7.05 15.60 23.81
N VAL A 108 6.55 15.40 25.01
CA VAL A 108 6.69 16.39 26.10
C VAL A 108 8.17 16.71 26.35
N ALA A 109 8.46 17.88 26.89
CA ALA A 109 9.85 18.28 27.19
C ALA A 109 10.52 17.29 28.14
N LEU A 110 11.81 17.02 27.95
CA LEU A 110 12.61 16.05 28.72
C LEU A 110 12.43 16.15 30.24
N PRO A 111 12.37 17.33 30.86
CA PRO A 111 12.17 17.45 32.30
C PRO A 111 10.85 16.86 32.82
N TYR A 112 9.85 16.69 31.95
CA TYR A 112 8.53 16.17 32.32
C TYR A 112 8.31 14.74 31.85
N LEU A 113 9.17 14.23 30.96
CA LEU A 113 9.04 12.94 30.32
C LEU A 113 9.02 11.80 31.35
N ASP A 114 8.07 10.87 31.16
CA ASP A 114 7.91 9.64 31.98
C ASP A 114 7.71 9.90 33.50
N ARG A 115 7.22 11.08 33.86
CA ARG A 115 7.03 11.48 35.28
C ARG A 115 5.58 11.44 35.75
N GLY A 116 4.60 11.21 34.84
CA GLY A 116 3.18 11.13 35.16
C GLY A 116 2.63 12.39 35.84
N ARG A 117 3.08 13.58 35.41
CA ARG A 117 2.69 14.86 35.98
C ARG A 117 1.49 15.51 35.28
N SER A 118 0.82 14.76 34.42
CA SER A 118 -0.32 15.25 33.64
C SER A 118 0.04 16.46 32.76
N TYR A 119 1.23 16.43 32.14
CA TYR A 119 1.60 17.42 31.15
C TYR A 119 0.64 17.34 29.95
N VAL A 120 0.36 18.48 29.32
CA VAL A 120 -0.54 18.52 28.16
C VAL A 120 -0.06 17.54 27.09
N HIS A 121 -0.95 16.63 26.65
CA HIS A 121 -0.68 15.55 25.70
C HIS A 121 0.29 14.45 26.21
N GLU A 122 0.62 14.41 27.52
CA GLU A 122 1.40 13.31 28.08
C GLU A 122 0.64 11.99 27.93
N ALA A 123 1.25 11.00 27.28
CA ALA A 123 0.78 9.62 27.28
C ALA A 123 1.60 8.80 28.26
N LYS A 124 0.98 7.79 28.88
CA LYS A 124 1.63 6.94 29.88
C LYS A 124 2.92 6.29 29.35
N ASP A 125 2.89 5.78 28.13
CA ASP A 125 4.02 5.16 27.44
C ASP A 125 3.83 5.28 25.92
N GLN A 126 4.19 6.44 25.38
CA GLN A 126 4.08 6.69 23.95
C GLN A 126 5.07 5.83 23.15
N LEU A 127 6.29 5.67 23.65
CA LEU A 127 7.30 4.87 22.96
C LEU A 127 6.89 3.41 22.82
N GLY A 128 6.39 2.81 23.90
CA GLY A 128 5.89 1.42 23.89
C GLY A 128 4.70 1.24 22.95
N MET A 129 3.76 2.19 22.91
CA MET A 129 2.66 2.19 21.95
C MET A 129 3.18 2.21 20.51
N LEU A 130 4.12 3.09 20.19
CA LEU A 130 4.70 3.20 18.86
C LEU A 130 5.53 1.96 18.47
N GLN A 131 6.22 1.33 19.41
CA GLN A 131 6.92 0.06 19.20
C GLN A 131 5.97 -1.07 18.82
N ALA A 132 4.76 -1.09 19.40
CA ALA A 132 3.76 -2.11 19.10
C ALA A 132 3.14 -2.00 17.70
N VAL A 133 3.13 -0.80 17.08
CA VAL A 133 2.48 -0.54 15.79
C VAL A 133 3.44 -0.18 14.66
N SER A 134 4.73 -0.07 14.95
CA SER A 134 5.79 0.22 13.97
C SER A 134 6.80 -0.92 13.94
N LYS A 135 7.66 -0.94 12.93
CA LYS A 135 8.81 -1.84 12.87
C LYS A 135 9.82 -1.57 13.99
N ALA A 136 10.00 -0.30 14.30
CA ALA A 136 10.80 0.19 15.41
C ALA A 136 10.28 1.56 15.85
N ALA A 137 10.53 1.92 17.09
CA ALA A 137 10.32 3.29 17.58
C ALA A 137 11.54 3.73 18.38
N LEU A 138 12.02 4.94 18.10
CA LEU A 138 13.20 5.53 18.69
C LEU A 138 12.84 6.84 19.38
N ARG A 139 13.64 7.23 20.40
CA ARG A 139 13.49 8.51 21.11
C ARG A 139 14.79 9.29 21.00
N VAL A 140 14.69 10.57 20.68
CA VAL A 140 15.80 11.51 20.75
C VAL A 140 16.00 11.92 22.21
N TRP A 141 17.21 11.73 22.74
CA TRP A 141 17.54 12.01 24.13
C TRP A 141 18.35 13.30 24.33
N SER A 142 19.02 13.79 23.29
CA SER A 142 19.74 15.06 23.32
C SER A 142 19.84 15.69 21.94
N ALA A 143 20.11 16.98 21.87
CA ALA A 143 20.28 17.68 20.60
C ALA A 143 21.45 17.10 19.78
N GLU A 144 22.56 16.73 20.45
CA GLU A 144 23.77 16.21 19.83
C GLU A 144 23.55 14.86 19.17
N THR A 145 22.65 14.02 19.71
CA THR A 145 22.36 12.69 19.18
C THR A 145 21.14 12.67 18.22
N ALA A 146 20.44 13.80 18.08
CA ALA A 146 19.19 13.87 17.33
C ALA A 146 19.35 13.38 15.89
N LEU A 147 20.31 13.91 15.15
CA LEU A 147 20.52 13.56 13.75
C LEU A 147 20.92 12.08 13.60
N ALA A 148 21.78 11.56 14.46
CA ALA A 148 22.17 10.15 14.44
C ALA A 148 20.97 9.21 14.69
N THR A 149 20.07 9.57 15.63
CA THR A 149 18.84 8.82 15.90
C THR A 149 17.91 8.83 14.69
N ILE A 150 17.75 9.97 14.03
CA ILE A 150 16.92 10.12 12.82
C ILE A 150 17.50 9.29 11.66
N GLN A 151 18.82 9.31 11.49
CA GLN A 151 19.51 8.52 10.46
C GLN A 151 19.32 7.02 10.67
N GLU A 152 19.42 6.56 11.91
CA GLU A 152 19.13 5.15 12.23
C GLU A 152 17.66 4.80 11.95
N ALA A 153 16.71 5.68 12.29
CA ALA A 153 15.32 5.50 11.98
C ALA A 153 15.07 5.38 10.47
N VAL A 154 15.68 6.25 9.67
CA VAL A 154 15.61 6.20 8.20
C VAL A 154 16.21 4.90 7.68
N ARG A 155 17.38 4.51 8.17
CA ARG A 155 18.03 3.26 7.77
C ARG A 155 17.12 2.05 8.03
N LEU A 156 16.48 2.01 9.20
CA LEU A 156 15.53 0.97 9.55
C LEU A 156 14.26 1.02 8.67
N ALA A 157 13.71 2.21 8.39
CA ALA A 157 12.53 2.36 7.56
C ALA A 157 12.77 1.88 6.12
N LEU A 158 13.93 2.18 5.55
CA LEU A 158 14.32 1.76 4.20
C LEU A 158 14.47 0.23 4.06
N THR A 159 14.67 -0.49 5.16
CA THR A 159 14.66 -1.96 5.16
C THR A 159 13.24 -2.57 5.29
N THR A 160 12.22 -1.86 4.85
CA THR A 160 10.79 -2.19 4.82
C THR A 160 10.04 -2.11 6.15
N GLY A 161 9.18 -1.13 6.27
CA GLY A 161 8.24 -0.92 7.37
C GLY A 161 8.34 0.47 8.00
N PRO A 162 7.28 0.94 8.64
CA PRO A 162 7.27 2.25 9.30
C PRO A 162 8.19 2.25 10.52
N VAL A 163 8.92 3.34 10.71
CA VAL A 163 9.69 3.61 11.92
C VAL A 163 9.23 4.92 12.51
N SER A 164 8.95 4.92 13.81
CA SER A 164 8.53 6.10 14.55
C SER A 164 9.73 6.72 15.30
N VAL A 165 9.81 8.04 15.30
CA VAL A 165 10.78 8.80 16.09
C VAL A 165 10.04 9.84 16.90
N GLU A 166 10.15 9.78 18.21
CA GLU A 166 9.65 10.84 19.08
C GLU A 166 10.77 11.83 19.45
N ILE A 167 10.48 13.12 19.29
CA ILE A 167 11.42 14.20 19.52
C ILE A 167 10.83 15.14 20.59
N PRO A 168 11.37 15.18 21.81
CA PRO A 168 10.95 16.13 22.84
C PRO A 168 10.97 17.58 22.35
N ILE A 169 9.92 18.34 22.70
CA ILE A 169 9.71 19.69 22.14
C ILE A 169 10.87 20.64 22.43
N ASP A 170 11.49 20.54 23.59
CA ASP A 170 12.65 21.34 23.98
C ASP A 170 13.91 21.04 23.16
N LEU A 171 14.01 19.83 22.60
CA LEU A 171 15.10 19.44 21.69
C LEU A 171 14.87 19.89 20.26
N GLN A 172 13.64 20.02 19.80
CA GLN A 172 13.34 20.36 18.40
C GLN A 172 13.93 21.69 17.95
N GLY A 173 13.93 22.70 18.85
CA GLY A 173 14.49 24.01 18.62
C GLY A 173 15.91 24.19 19.17
N ALA A 174 16.49 23.17 19.78
CA ALA A 174 17.85 23.25 20.32
C ALA A 174 18.88 23.42 19.21
N LEU A 175 19.90 24.25 19.47
CA LEU A 175 20.97 24.53 18.53
C LEU A 175 21.97 23.37 18.49
N VAL A 176 22.35 22.97 17.29
CA VAL A 176 23.36 21.94 17.02
C VAL A 176 24.44 22.49 16.10
N ASP A 177 25.67 22.03 16.28
CA ASP A 177 26.74 22.27 15.33
C ASP A 177 26.60 21.25 14.22
N VAL A 178 25.95 21.65 13.10
CA VAL A 178 25.71 20.74 11.97
C VAL A 178 27.01 20.57 11.19
N GLN A 179 27.58 19.39 11.26
CA GLN A 179 28.41 18.88 10.17
C GLN A 179 27.50 18.68 8.95
N PRO A 180 28.00 18.81 7.71
CA PRO A 180 27.20 18.49 6.55
C PRO A 180 26.54 17.14 6.77
N PRO A 181 25.23 17.00 6.47
CA PRO A 181 24.52 15.75 6.70
C PRO A 181 25.27 14.62 6.00
N PRO A 182 25.47 13.49 6.66
CA PRO A 182 26.11 12.35 6.03
C PRO A 182 25.27 11.91 4.83
N ALA A 183 25.96 11.36 3.84
CA ALA A 183 25.30 10.78 2.68
C ALA A 183 24.14 9.86 3.11
N PRO A 184 23.07 9.80 2.31
CA PRO A 184 21.97 8.85 2.55
C PRO A 184 22.52 7.45 2.83
N PRO A 185 21.93 6.67 3.76
CA PRO A 185 22.44 5.35 4.07
C PRO A 185 22.35 4.49 2.81
N PHE A 186 23.50 4.05 2.32
CA PHE A 186 23.53 3.06 1.26
C PHE A 186 23.16 1.70 1.86
N LEU A 187 21.98 1.22 1.53
CA LEU A 187 21.59 -0.14 1.86
C LEU A 187 21.99 -1.04 0.70
N ALA A 188 23.08 -1.79 0.88
CA ALA A 188 23.42 -2.82 -0.08
C ALA A 188 22.26 -3.83 -0.15
N PRO A 189 21.75 -4.15 -1.37
CA PRO A 189 20.74 -5.18 -1.50
C PRO A 189 21.30 -6.52 -0.98
N ALA A 190 20.43 -7.36 -0.43
CA ALA A 190 20.84 -8.65 0.10
C ALA A 190 21.40 -9.54 -1.04
N GLU A 191 22.70 -9.80 -1.00
CA GLU A 191 23.35 -10.68 -1.98
C GLU A 191 22.90 -12.13 -1.75
N PRO A 192 22.45 -12.85 -2.79
CA PRO A 192 22.16 -14.27 -2.68
C PRO A 192 23.45 -15.10 -2.63
N ASP A 193 23.41 -16.22 -1.92
CA ASP A 193 24.46 -17.23 -1.99
C ASP A 193 24.49 -17.91 -3.38
N ASP A 194 25.60 -17.85 -4.08
CA ASP A 194 25.74 -18.41 -5.43
C ASP A 194 25.49 -19.92 -5.47
N ALA A 195 25.91 -20.67 -4.48
CA ALA A 195 25.67 -22.12 -4.40
C ALA A 195 24.16 -22.41 -4.19
N ALA A 196 23.44 -21.55 -3.47
CA ALA A 196 21.99 -21.68 -3.34
C ALA A 196 21.27 -21.34 -4.66
N VAL A 197 21.77 -20.34 -5.41
CA VAL A 197 21.24 -20.02 -6.76
C VAL A 197 21.51 -21.15 -7.75
N ASP A 198 22.68 -21.80 -7.67
CA ASP A 198 23.01 -22.98 -8.51
C ASP A 198 22.06 -24.14 -8.23
N ARG A 199 21.81 -24.48 -6.95
CA ARG A 199 20.83 -25.50 -6.56
C ARG A 199 19.41 -25.15 -7.02
N MET A 200 19.03 -23.86 -6.92
CA MET A 200 17.74 -23.39 -7.41
C MET A 200 17.61 -23.57 -8.92
N ALA A 201 18.65 -23.23 -9.67
CA ALA A 201 18.69 -23.41 -11.12
C ALA A 201 18.59 -24.89 -11.51
N ASP A 202 19.28 -25.78 -10.80
CA ASP A 202 19.20 -27.23 -11.06
C ASP A 202 17.78 -27.76 -10.85
N LEU A 203 17.14 -27.37 -9.73
CA LEU A 203 15.75 -27.77 -9.45
C LEU A 203 14.76 -27.25 -10.51
N LEU A 204 14.95 -26.02 -10.99
CA LEU A 204 14.05 -25.39 -11.95
C LEU A 204 14.31 -25.81 -13.39
N ALA A 205 15.54 -26.16 -13.76
CA ALA A 205 15.87 -26.65 -15.09
C ALA A 205 15.18 -28.00 -15.42
N GLU A 206 14.81 -28.78 -14.41
CA GLU A 206 14.00 -30.00 -14.57
C GLU A 206 12.52 -29.73 -14.77
N ALA A 207 12.05 -28.51 -14.44
CA ALA A 207 10.63 -28.19 -14.48
C ALA A 207 10.13 -28.04 -15.92
N ARG A 208 9.00 -28.70 -16.21
CA ARG A 208 8.27 -28.59 -17.46
C ARG A 208 7.16 -27.56 -17.41
N ARG A 209 6.63 -27.29 -16.21
CA ARG A 209 5.47 -26.44 -15.98
C ARG A 209 5.73 -25.46 -14.81
N PRO A 210 6.74 -24.58 -14.96
CA PRO A 210 7.13 -23.67 -13.88
C PRO A 210 6.20 -22.46 -13.77
N VAL A 211 5.83 -22.08 -12.54
CA VAL A 211 5.03 -20.89 -12.27
C VAL A 211 5.77 -19.97 -11.29
N LEU A 212 5.69 -18.65 -11.55
CA LEU A 212 6.16 -17.60 -10.65
C LEU A 212 5.01 -17.11 -9.78
N TRP A 213 5.19 -17.09 -8.46
CA TRP A 213 4.31 -16.39 -7.53
C TRP A 213 5.01 -15.10 -7.10
N ILE A 214 4.50 -13.94 -7.56
CA ILE A 214 5.16 -12.65 -7.42
C ILE A 214 4.49 -11.83 -6.34
N GLY A 215 5.22 -11.55 -5.26
CA GLY A 215 4.81 -10.69 -4.18
C GLY A 215 5.24 -9.22 -4.32
N GLY A 216 4.87 -8.41 -3.33
CA GLY A 216 5.23 -6.99 -3.28
C GLY A 216 6.73 -6.73 -3.24
N GLY A 217 7.52 -7.63 -2.63
CA GLY A 217 8.98 -7.54 -2.56
C GLY A 217 9.69 -7.69 -3.90
N ALA A 218 9.03 -8.23 -4.92
CA ALA A 218 9.61 -8.43 -6.25
C ALA A 218 9.23 -7.35 -7.27
N ARG A 219 8.48 -6.30 -6.89
CA ARG A 219 7.99 -5.26 -7.83
C ARG A 219 9.10 -4.54 -8.59
N HIS A 220 10.27 -4.42 -8.00
CA HIS A 220 11.43 -3.75 -8.58
C HIS A 220 12.25 -4.63 -9.54
N ALA A 221 11.92 -5.93 -9.65
CA ALA A 221 12.64 -6.93 -10.46
C ALA A 221 11.93 -7.23 -11.81
N ARG A 222 11.26 -6.23 -12.42
CA ARG A 222 10.43 -6.42 -13.62
C ARG A 222 11.21 -7.00 -14.81
N ALA A 223 12.40 -6.49 -15.05
CA ALA A 223 13.23 -6.95 -16.18
C ALA A 223 13.65 -8.41 -16.00
N GLU A 224 14.01 -8.79 -14.79
CA GLU A 224 14.43 -10.15 -14.45
C GLU A 224 13.25 -11.12 -14.49
N ILE A 225 12.07 -10.69 -14.02
CA ILE A 225 10.82 -11.45 -14.17
C ILE A 225 10.50 -11.68 -15.65
N ALA A 226 10.60 -10.66 -16.49
CA ALA A 226 10.36 -10.79 -17.93
C ALA A 226 11.29 -11.82 -18.57
N ARG A 227 12.58 -11.84 -18.19
CA ARG A 227 13.54 -12.87 -18.66
C ARG A 227 13.10 -14.29 -18.29
N LEU A 228 12.56 -14.49 -17.07
CA LEU A 228 12.05 -15.81 -16.69
C LEU A 228 10.78 -16.19 -17.47
N LEU A 229 9.90 -15.23 -17.75
CA LEU A 229 8.76 -15.48 -18.63
C LEU A 229 9.21 -15.88 -20.04
N ASP A 230 10.27 -15.26 -20.56
CA ASP A 230 10.86 -15.62 -21.86
C ASP A 230 11.52 -17.02 -21.86
N LEU A 231 11.91 -17.52 -20.68
CA LEU A 231 12.40 -18.88 -20.46
C LEU A 231 11.27 -19.92 -20.31
N GLY A 232 9.99 -19.50 -20.42
CA GLY A 232 8.83 -20.38 -20.41
C GLY A 232 8.08 -20.46 -19.09
N PHE A 233 8.39 -19.60 -18.11
CA PHE A 233 7.56 -19.47 -16.92
C PHE A 233 6.25 -18.74 -17.24
N VAL A 234 5.23 -19.01 -16.43
CA VAL A 234 4.02 -18.18 -16.33
C VAL A 234 3.96 -17.54 -14.95
N ALA A 235 3.19 -16.47 -14.78
CA ALA A 235 3.19 -15.72 -13.53
C ALA A 235 1.80 -15.58 -12.92
N VAL A 236 1.73 -15.60 -11.60
CA VAL A 236 0.62 -15.11 -10.79
C VAL A 236 1.13 -14.02 -9.86
N THR A 237 0.35 -12.97 -9.65
CA THR A 237 0.74 -11.88 -8.75
C THR A 237 -0.14 -11.88 -7.50
N THR A 238 0.45 -11.51 -6.37
CA THR A 238 -0.34 -11.08 -5.22
C THR A 238 -0.97 -9.71 -5.51
N LEU A 239 -1.91 -9.26 -4.69
CA LEU A 239 -2.46 -7.91 -4.84
C LEU A 239 -1.39 -6.83 -4.72
N GLN A 240 -0.34 -7.05 -3.91
CA GLN A 240 0.80 -6.16 -3.80
C GLN A 240 1.85 -6.33 -4.89
N GLY A 241 1.88 -7.49 -5.53
CA GLY A 241 2.76 -7.79 -6.67
C GLY A 241 2.24 -7.28 -8.01
N LYS A 242 0.98 -6.79 -8.07
CA LYS A 242 0.39 -6.26 -9.31
C LYS A 242 1.29 -5.19 -9.93
N GLY A 243 1.43 -5.23 -11.24
CA GLY A 243 2.28 -4.33 -12.02
C GLY A 243 3.74 -4.77 -12.13
N ALA A 244 4.19 -5.77 -11.38
CA ALA A 244 5.49 -6.40 -11.64
C ALA A 244 5.53 -7.08 -13.01
N VAL A 245 4.42 -7.70 -13.41
CA VAL A 245 4.12 -8.09 -14.79
C VAL A 245 2.95 -7.22 -15.25
N PRO A 246 3.00 -6.60 -16.44
CA PRO A 246 1.83 -5.93 -17.00
C PRO A 246 0.66 -6.90 -17.12
N GLU A 247 -0.53 -6.53 -16.62
CA GLU A 247 -1.64 -7.49 -16.54
C GLU A 247 -2.32 -7.79 -17.89
N ASP A 248 -1.89 -7.17 -18.96
CA ASP A 248 -2.22 -7.54 -20.34
C ASP A 248 -1.24 -8.54 -20.96
N ASP A 249 -0.14 -8.91 -20.28
CA ASP A 249 0.74 -9.99 -20.72
C ASP A 249 -0.03 -11.33 -20.69
N PRO A 250 -0.09 -12.08 -21.80
CA PRO A 250 -0.83 -13.34 -21.86
C PRO A 250 -0.27 -14.44 -20.94
N ARG A 251 0.98 -14.31 -20.50
CA ARG A 251 1.65 -15.26 -19.61
C ARG A 251 1.32 -15.05 -18.13
N THR A 252 0.48 -14.04 -17.79
CA THR A 252 0.08 -13.82 -16.39
C THR A 252 -1.33 -14.33 -16.10
N LEU A 253 -1.46 -15.01 -14.98
CA LEU A 253 -2.73 -15.40 -14.36
C LEU A 253 -3.42 -14.22 -13.65
N GLY A 254 -2.74 -13.05 -13.52
CA GLY A 254 -3.23 -11.90 -12.75
C GLY A 254 -3.27 -12.18 -11.24
N ALA A 255 -4.09 -11.43 -10.51
CA ALA A 255 -4.24 -11.57 -9.06
C ALA A 255 -5.46 -12.44 -8.69
N PHE A 256 -5.59 -13.63 -9.32
CA PHE A 256 -6.69 -14.56 -9.10
C PHE A 256 -6.31 -15.78 -8.24
N ASN A 257 -5.32 -15.65 -7.41
CA ASN A 257 -4.60 -16.69 -6.64
C ASN A 257 -5.48 -17.81 -6.07
N GLY A 258 -6.55 -17.45 -5.36
CA GLY A 258 -7.46 -18.41 -4.70
C GLY A 258 -8.70 -18.79 -5.51
N GLN A 259 -8.73 -18.55 -6.83
CA GLN A 259 -9.86 -18.98 -7.65
C GLN A 259 -9.72 -20.45 -8.05
N PRO A 260 -10.81 -21.26 -8.03
CA PRO A 260 -10.74 -22.69 -8.32
C PRO A 260 -10.08 -23.04 -9.66
N ALA A 261 -10.29 -22.23 -10.70
CA ALA A 261 -9.66 -22.47 -12.01
C ALA A 261 -8.14 -22.24 -11.97
N ILE A 262 -7.67 -21.39 -11.09
CA ILE A 262 -6.24 -21.10 -10.90
C ILE A 262 -5.60 -22.17 -10.01
N GLU A 263 -6.29 -22.62 -8.96
CA GLU A 263 -5.82 -23.72 -8.12
C GLU A 263 -5.68 -25.01 -8.94
N ALA A 264 -6.67 -25.32 -9.78
CA ALA A 264 -6.58 -26.46 -10.70
C ALA A 264 -5.37 -26.35 -11.67
N PHE A 265 -5.04 -25.13 -12.09
CA PHE A 265 -3.84 -24.89 -12.90
C PHE A 265 -2.56 -25.15 -12.08
N TYR A 266 -2.48 -24.70 -10.82
CA TYR A 266 -1.32 -24.99 -9.96
C TYR A 266 -1.08 -26.50 -9.77
N GLN A 267 -2.15 -27.27 -9.63
CA GLN A 267 -2.05 -28.74 -9.50
C GLN A 267 -1.49 -29.42 -10.75
N SER A 268 -1.56 -28.76 -11.92
CA SER A 268 -0.93 -29.22 -13.14
C SER A 268 0.55 -28.78 -13.29
N CYS A 269 1.02 -27.90 -12.41
CA CYS A 269 2.38 -27.38 -12.42
C CYS A 269 3.31 -28.25 -11.55
N ASP A 270 4.58 -28.35 -11.94
CA ASP A 270 5.58 -29.20 -11.28
C ASP A 270 6.53 -28.42 -10.39
N ALA A 271 6.63 -27.10 -10.58
CA ALA A 271 7.43 -26.21 -9.72
C ALA A 271 6.79 -24.82 -9.57
N MET A 272 6.94 -24.23 -8.38
CA MET A 272 6.56 -22.84 -8.11
C MET A 272 7.73 -22.10 -7.49
N LEU A 273 8.10 -20.97 -8.09
CA LEU A 273 9.07 -20.03 -7.54
C LEU A 273 8.34 -18.83 -6.93
N VAL A 274 8.37 -18.74 -5.62
CA VAL A 274 7.77 -17.64 -4.84
C VAL A 274 8.83 -16.56 -4.64
N VAL A 275 8.52 -15.32 -5.04
CA VAL A 275 9.49 -14.22 -4.99
C VAL A 275 8.89 -13.04 -4.22
N GLY A 276 9.52 -12.66 -3.11
CA GLY A 276 9.15 -11.50 -2.31
C GLY A 276 7.70 -11.53 -1.80
N SER A 277 7.24 -12.71 -1.39
CA SER A 277 5.87 -12.91 -0.89
C SER A 277 5.86 -13.71 0.40
N ARG A 278 5.10 -13.20 1.37
CA ARG A 278 4.86 -13.89 2.65
C ARG A 278 3.82 -15.01 2.54
N LEU A 279 3.21 -15.26 1.37
CA LEU A 279 2.11 -16.22 1.16
C LEU A 279 1.00 -16.03 2.20
N ARG A 280 0.47 -14.81 2.28
CA ARG A 280 -0.47 -14.38 3.32
C ARG A 280 -1.78 -15.18 3.29
N VAL A 281 -2.37 -15.34 4.46
CA VAL A 281 -3.67 -16.00 4.70
C VAL A 281 -4.76 -15.63 3.67
N PRO A 282 -5.03 -14.32 3.37
CA PRO A 282 -6.09 -13.97 2.42
C PRO A 282 -5.79 -14.37 0.97
N GLU A 283 -4.53 -14.60 0.62
CA GLU A 283 -4.10 -14.94 -0.75
C GLU A 283 -3.97 -16.44 -0.96
N THR A 284 -3.96 -17.21 0.13
CA THR A 284 -3.73 -18.66 0.15
C THR A 284 -4.90 -19.45 0.75
N LEU A 285 -6.09 -18.82 0.85
CA LEU A 285 -7.29 -19.44 1.42
C LEU A 285 -7.00 -20.06 2.81
N THR A 286 -6.43 -19.25 3.71
CA THR A 286 -6.04 -19.72 5.05
C THR A 286 -5.02 -20.87 5.00
N HIS A 287 -4.05 -20.80 4.07
CA HIS A 287 -3.02 -21.81 3.82
C HIS A 287 -3.57 -23.18 3.40
N THR A 288 -4.79 -23.22 2.84
CA THR A 288 -5.39 -24.46 2.31
C THR A 288 -5.21 -24.60 0.81
N LEU A 289 -4.77 -23.52 0.13
CA LEU A 289 -4.54 -23.52 -1.33
C LEU A 289 -3.51 -24.58 -1.72
N GLN A 290 -3.84 -25.40 -2.69
CA GLN A 290 -2.97 -26.49 -3.15
C GLN A 290 -1.93 -25.95 -4.13
N LEU A 291 -0.70 -25.80 -3.67
CA LEU A 291 0.44 -25.32 -4.47
C LEU A 291 1.26 -26.52 -5.00
N PRO A 292 2.08 -26.32 -6.06
CA PRO A 292 3.01 -27.34 -6.56
C PRO A 292 3.94 -27.83 -5.46
N ARG A 293 4.23 -29.14 -5.43
CA ARG A 293 5.05 -29.75 -4.37
C ARG A 293 6.49 -29.22 -4.32
N ARG A 294 7.06 -28.86 -5.50
CA ARG A 294 8.38 -28.23 -5.58
C ARG A 294 8.22 -26.73 -5.43
N LEU A 295 8.09 -26.27 -4.17
CA LEU A 295 8.01 -24.86 -3.83
C LEU A 295 9.40 -24.33 -3.49
N ILE A 296 9.85 -23.30 -4.21
CA ILE A 296 11.12 -22.61 -3.97
C ILE A 296 10.79 -21.17 -3.60
N GLN A 297 11.46 -20.61 -2.61
CA GLN A 297 11.15 -19.25 -2.14
C GLN A 297 12.40 -18.37 -2.10
N ILE A 298 12.26 -17.14 -2.60
CA ILE A 298 13.25 -16.05 -2.51
C ILE A 298 12.65 -14.97 -1.63
N ASP A 299 13.33 -14.57 -0.58
CA ASP A 299 12.98 -13.43 0.25
C ASP A 299 14.23 -12.81 0.90
N THR A 300 14.16 -11.52 1.25
CA THR A 300 15.21 -10.86 2.05
C THR A 300 15.07 -11.14 3.54
N ASP A 301 13.84 -11.43 4.02
CA ASP A 301 13.53 -11.77 5.40
C ASP A 301 13.80 -13.27 5.65
N PRO A 302 14.81 -13.64 6.45
CA PRO A 302 15.07 -15.05 6.73
C PRO A 302 13.93 -15.74 7.50
N LEU A 303 13.09 -14.99 8.18
CA LEU A 303 11.92 -15.52 8.88
C LEU A 303 10.76 -15.87 7.94
N ALA A 304 10.89 -15.59 6.63
CA ALA A 304 9.89 -16.01 5.64
C ALA A 304 10.00 -17.50 5.32
N GLU A 305 11.14 -18.13 5.59
CA GLU A 305 11.37 -19.56 5.35
C GLU A 305 10.34 -20.42 6.12
N GLN A 306 9.62 -21.28 5.40
CA GLN A 306 8.64 -22.23 5.93
C GLN A 306 7.50 -21.59 6.79
N ARG A 307 7.35 -20.27 6.74
CA ARG A 307 6.35 -19.57 7.55
C ARG A 307 4.91 -19.96 7.17
N ALA A 308 4.65 -20.18 5.88
CA ALA A 308 3.30 -20.46 5.38
C ALA A 308 3.19 -21.86 4.76
N TYR A 309 4.18 -22.29 4.00
CA TYR A 309 4.25 -23.58 3.32
C TYR A 309 5.65 -24.18 3.45
N PRO A 310 5.77 -25.52 3.46
CA PRO A 310 7.07 -26.18 3.33
C PRO A 310 7.72 -25.82 2.00
N THR A 311 8.99 -25.47 2.02
CA THR A 311 9.79 -25.14 0.82
C THR A 311 10.83 -26.22 0.54
N ALA A 312 11.01 -26.57 -0.73
CA ALA A 312 12.11 -27.44 -1.18
C ALA A 312 13.47 -26.72 -1.09
N LEU A 313 13.46 -25.40 -1.26
CA LEU A 313 14.64 -24.55 -1.13
C LEU A 313 14.22 -23.13 -0.76
N PHE A 314 14.90 -22.52 0.20
CA PHE A 314 14.82 -21.09 0.50
C PHE A 314 16.13 -20.42 0.12
N VAL A 315 16.04 -19.29 -0.59
CA VAL A 315 17.19 -18.47 -0.97
C VAL A 315 17.00 -17.07 -0.40
N ARG A 316 17.82 -16.72 0.59
CA ARG A 316 17.86 -15.36 1.08
C ARG A 316 18.56 -14.46 0.08
N GLY A 317 17.85 -13.44 -0.46
CA GLY A 317 18.44 -12.52 -1.41
C GLY A 317 17.46 -11.48 -1.90
N ASP A 318 18.00 -10.39 -2.43
CA ASP A 318 17.23 -9.39 -3.17
C ASP A 318 16.63 -10.02 -4.43
N ALA A 319 15.37 -9.73 -4.71
CA ALA A 319 14.65 -10.34 -5.83
C ALA A 319 15.34 -10.07 -7.18
N ARG A 320 15.77 -8.83 -7.45
CA ARG A 320 16.42 -8.45 -8.70
C ARG A 320 17.74 -9.17 -8.89
N LEU A 321 18.62 -9.13 -7.87
CA LEU A 321 19.93 -9.78 -7.93
C LEU A 321 19.80 -11.31 -8.09
N THR A 322 18.90 -11.90 -7.31
CA THR A 322 18.70 -13.36 -7.33
C THR A 322 18.11 -13.82 -8.66
N LEU A 323 17.07 -13.14 -9.17
CA LEU A 323 16.45 -13.50 -10.44
C LEU A 323 17.37 -13.25 -11.65
N ALA A 324 18.21 -12.20 -11.62
CA ALA A 324 19.21 -11.97 -12.66
C ALA A 324 20.16 -13.15 -12.77
N ARG A 325 20.77 -13.57 -11.65
CA ARG A 325 21.70 -14.72 -11.61
C ARG A 325 21.00 -16.03 -11.99
N LEU A 326 19.76 -16.22 -11.52
CA LEU A 326 18.96 -17.40 -11.87
C LEU A 326 18.69 -17.47 -13.37
N ALA A 327 18.26 -16.37 -13.99
CA ALA A 327 17.97 -16.32 -15.43
C ALA A 327 19.22 -16.64 -16.27
N ASP A 328 20.41 -16.16 -15.85
CA ASP A 328 21.68 -16.49 -16.51
C ASP A 328 21.98 -18.00 -16.45
N ARG A 329 21.75 -18.64 -15.28
CA ARG A 329 21.97 -20.07 -15.07
C ARG A 329 20.97 -20.98 -15.76
N LEU A 330 19.74 -20.49 -16.00
CA LEU A 330 18.68 -21.23 -16.70
C LEU A 330 18.75 -21.11 -18.22
N ALA A 331 19.49 -20.13 -18.75
CA ALA A 331 19.61 -19.90 -20.19
C ALA A 331 20.07 -21.17 -20.92
N GLY A 332 19.28 -21.61 -21.92
CA GLY A 332 19.52 -22.82 -22.68
C GLY A 332 19.25 -24.16 -21.96
N ARG A 333 18.90 -24.12 -20.68
CA ARG A 333 18.63 -25.32 -19.86
C ARG A 333 17.14 -25.64 -19.73
N MET A 334 16.26 -24.61 -19.81
CA MET A 334 14.83 -24.79 -19.62
C MET A 334 14.19 -25.63 -20.75
N ARG A 335 13.19 -26.43 -20.37
CA ARG A 335 12.41 -27.29 -21.27
C ARG A 335 10.93 -27.19 -20.98
N ALA A 336 10.44 -25.95 -20.75
CA ALA A 336 9.04 -25.69 -20.44
C ALA A 336 8.12 -26.17 -21.57
N ASP A 337 6.93 -26.63 -21.20
CA ASP A 337 5.89 -27.07 -22.15
C ASP A 337 5.39 -25.90 -22.99
N ALA A 338 5.41 -26.04 -24.31
CA ALA A 338 5.05 -24.97 -25.25
C ALA A 338 3.61 -24.44 -25.07
N GLY A 339 2.68 -25.28 -24.56
CA GLY A 339 1.28 -24.90 -24.31
C GLY A 339 1.00 -24.28 -22.94
N LEU A 340 2.00 -24.14 -22.07
CA LEU A 340 1.80 -23.70 -20.69
C LEU A 340 1.19 -22.29 -20.60
N ALA A 341 1.65 -21.35 -21.42
CA ALA A 341 1.14 -19.99 -21.46
C ALA A 341 -0.34 -19.94 -21.92
N ASP A 342 -0.70 -20.72 -22.91
CA ASP A 342 -2.09 -20.81 -23.40
C ASP A 342 -3.01 -21.42 -22.34
N GLU A 343 -2.55 -22.42 -21.60
CA GLU A 343 -3.32 -23.01 -20.50
C GLU A 343 -3.49 -22.02 -19.35
N ALA A 344 -2.47 -21.26 -19.01
CA ALA A 344 -2.54 -20.18 -18.03
C ALA A 344 -3.54 -19.11 -18.45
N ALA A 345 -3.51 -18.67 -19.71
CA ALA A 345 -4.46 -17.71 -20.25
C ALA A 345 -5.91 -18.24 -20.18
N ARG A 346 -6.15 -19.52 -20.52
CA ARG A 346 -7.47 -20.16 -20.39
C ARG A 346 -7.91 -20.28 -18.92
N ALA A 347 -7.01 -20.60 -18.01
CA ALA A 347 -7.33 -20.64 -16.58
C ALA A 347 -7.74 -19.23 -16.06
N ARG A 348 -7.01 -18.19 -16.45
CA ARG A 348 -7.35 -16.80 -16.15
C ARG A 348 -8.71 -16.41 -16.72
N GLN A 349 -8.99 -16.71 -17.97
CA GLN A 349 -10.29 -16.42 -18.62
C GLN A 349 -11.45 -17.09 -17.86
N ARG A 350 -11.30 -18.35 -17.43
CA ARG A 350 -12.32 -19.05 -16.62
C ARG A 350 -12.52 -18.36 -15.27
N ALA A 351 -11.44 -17.97 -14.58
CA ALA A 351 -11.54 -17.26 -13.31
C ALA A 351 -12.23 -15.90 -13.47
N GLN A 352 -11.90 -15.15 -14.53
CA GLN A 352 -12.54 -13.89 -14.87
C GLN A 352 -14.04 -14.06 -15.18
N ALA A 353 -14.39 -15.04 -16.01
CA ALA A 353 -15.79 -15.32 -16.37
C ALA A 353 -16.63 -15.69 -15.13
N THR A 354 -16.08 -16.54 -14.25
CA THR A 354 -16.74 -16.90 -12.99
C THR A 354 -16.99 -15.67 -12.11
N MET A 355 -16.00 -14.80 -11.97
CA MET A 355 -16.14 -13.58 -11.19
C MET A 355 -17.14 -12.61 -11.81
N ARG A 356 -17.05 -12.34 -13.12
CA ARG A 356 -17.99 -11.47 -13.83
C ARG A 356 -19.44 -11.93 -13.66
N GLY A 357 -19.70 -13.22 -13.87
CA GLY A 357 -21.04 -13.77 -13.66
C GLY A 357 -21.54 -13.67 -12.21
N ALA A 358 -20.66 -13.69 -11.23
CA ALA A 358 -21.05 -13.54 -9.82
C ALA A 358 -21.38 -12.08 -9.44
N ILE A 359 -20.70 -11.11 -10.03
CA ILE A 359 -20.82 -9.69 -9.65
C ILE A 359 -21.66 -8.86 -10.63
N ALA A 360 -22.22 -9.46 -11.66
CA ALA A 360 -23.08 -8.73 -12.59
C ALA A 360 -24.19 -7.96 -11.83
N PRO A 361 -24.53 -6.73 -12.23
CA PRO A 361 -24.05 -6.02 -13.44
C PRO A 361 -22.76 -5.19 -13.23
N TYR A 362 -22.11 -5.25 -12.07
CA TYR A 362 -20.97 -4.38 -11.69
C TYR A 362 -19.64 -4.73 -12.40
N ASP A 363 -19.56 -5.90 -13.04
CA ASP A 363 -18.42 -6.28 -13.87
C ASP A 363 -18.16 -5.30 -15.02
N ARG A 364 -19.22 -4.62 -15.52
CA ARG A 364 -19.14 -3.57 -16.56
C ARG A 364 -18.34 -2.33 -16.09
N ILE A 365 -18.27 -2.06 -14.79
CA ILE A 365 -17.55 -0.90 -14.26
C ILE A 365 -16.05 -1.03 -14.55
N ALA A 366 -15.48 -2.21 -14.35
CA ALA A 366 -14.05 -2.43 -14.58
C ALA A 366 -13.66 -2.16 -16.04
N ASP A 367 -14.48 -2.60 -17.00
CA ASP A 367 -14.21 -2.41 -18.43
C ASP A 367 -14.35 -0.93 -18.83
N ALA A 368 -15.43 -0.27 -18.40
CA ALA A 368 -15.65 1.15 -18.67
C ALA A 368 -14.53 2.01 -18.05
N LEU A 369 -14.13 1.70 -16.84
CA LEU A 369 -13.07 2.42 -16.15
C LEU A 369 -11.72 2.20 -16.83
N GLN A 370 -11.40 0.95 -17.23
CA GLN A 370 -10.15 0.65 -17.94
C GLN A 370 -10.06 1.36 -19.29
N ALA A 371 -11.19 1.46 -20.02
CA ALA A 371 -11.27 2.20 -21.28
C ALA A 371 -11.00 3.71 -21.10
N VAL A 372 -11.37 4.27 -19.96
CA VAL A 372 -11.15 5.68 -19.64
C VAL A 372 -9.74 5.94 -19.08
N CYS A 373 -9.25 5.07 -18.19
CA CYS A 373 -7.96 5.23 -17.52
C CYS A 373 -6.77 4.95 -18.45
N GLY A 374 -6.94 4.13 -19.48
CA GLY A 374 -5.83 3.67 -20.32
C GLY A 374 -4.81 2.85 -19.53
N ARG A 375 -3.52 3.16 -19.69
CA ARG A 375 -2.43 2.40 -19.07
C ARG A 375 -1.67 3.15 -17.98
N ASP A 376 -1.78 4.48 -17.87
CA ASP A 376 -1.08 5.29 -16.86
C ASP A 376 -2.06 6.05 -15.97
N PHE A 377 -2.32 5.48 -14.81
CA PHE A 377 -3.25 6.02 -13.81
C PHE A 377 -2.87 5.54 -12.41
N GLY A 378 -3.32 6.26 -11.39
CA GLY A 378 -3.31 5.81 -9.99
C GLY A 378 -4.61 5.10 -9.66
N TRP A 379 -4.54 3.86 -9.14
CA TRP A 379 -5.69 3.06 -8.72
C TRP A 379 -5.64 2.77 -7.22
N VAL A 380 -6.33 3.59 -6.43
CA VAL A 380 -6.37 3.47 -4.97
C VAL A 380 -7.69 2.88 -4.51
N ARG A 381 -7.66 1.98 -3.54
CA ARG A 381 -8.84 1.23 -3.11
C ARG A 381 -8.90 1.11 -1.61
N ASP A 382 -10.06 1.45 -1.08
CA ASP A 382 -10.43 1.12 0.30
C ASP A 382 -10.92 -0.32 0.41
N VAL A 383 -11.10 -0.80 1.62
CA VAL A 383 -11.73 -2.10 1.88
C VAL A 383 -13.24 -2.01 1.63
N THR A 384 -13.70 -2.68 0.59
CA THR A 384 -15.11 -2.77 0.22
C THR A 384 -15.37 -4.06 -0.57
N ILE A 385 -16.62 -4.47 -0.67
CA ILE A 385 -17.02 -5.63 -1.48
C ILE A 385 -16.59 -5.47 -2.94
N SER A 386 -16.73 -4.27 -3.50
CA SER A 386 -16.31 -3.94 -4.87
C SER A 386 -14.80 -4.06 -5.05
N ASN A 387 -14.00 -3.64 -4.05
CA ASN A 387 -12.56 -3.86 -4.08
C ASN A 387 -12.20 -5.35 -4.00
N SER A 388 -12.85 -6.11 -3.11
CA SER A 388 -12.60 -7.55 -2.95
C SER A 388 -12.92 -8.36 -4.21
N THR A 389 -13.71 -7.80 -5.10
CA THR A 389 -14.14 -8.41 -6.37
C THR A 389 -13.44 -7.74 -7.56
N TRP A 390 -14.14 -6.86 -8.29
CA TRP A 390 -13.65 -6.28 -9.54
C TRP A 390 -12.48 -5.31 -9.34
N GLY A 391 -12.48 -4.52 -8.25
CA GLY A 391 -11.44 -3.52 -8.02
C GLY A 391 -10.03 -4.09 -7.89
N ASN A 392 -9.89 -5.24 -7.23
CA ASN A 392 -8.60 -5.93 -7.07
C ASN A 392 -8.23 -6.83 -8.25
N ARG A 393 -9.22 -7.40 -8.97
CA ARG A 393 -8.97 -8.50 -9.88
C ARG A 393 -9.26 -8.20 -11.35
N LEU A 394 -10.32 -7.45 -11.67
CA LEU A 394 -10.66 -7.13 -13.04
C LEU A 394 -9.96 -5.87 -13.56
N MET A 395 -9.78 -4.85 -12.69
CA MET A 395 -8.98 -3.68 -13.04
C MET A 395 -7.52 -4.07 -13.25
N GLN A 396 -7.00 -3.80 -14.43
CA GLN A 396 -5.63 -4.13 -14.80
C GLN A 396 -4.65 -3.04 -14.32
N VAL A 397 -3.48 -3.47 -13.89
CA VAL A 397 -2.36 -2.63 -13.45
C VAL A 397 -1.12 -2.99 -14.29
N PHE A 398 -0.43 -1.99 -14.80
CA PHE A 398 0.63 -2.17 -15.80
C PHE A 398 2.04 -1.85 -15.30
N ALA A 399 2.12 -1.18 -14.15
CA ALA A 399 3.40 -0.82 -13.52
C ALA A 399 3.29 -0.81 -12.00
N PRO A 400 4.40 -1.06 -11.28
CA PRO A 400 4.46 -0.86 -9.83
C PRO A 400 4.06 0.55 -9.42
N GLY A 401 3.43 0.68 -8.25
CA GLY A 401 2.99 1.97 -7.72
C GLY A 401 1.69 2.52 -8.33
N GLN A 402 1.14 1.88 -9.37
CA GLN A 402 -0.19 2.24 -9.88
C GLN A 402 -1.30 1.74 -8.94
N GLY A 403 -1.19 0.51 -8.45
CA GLY A 403 -2.22 -0.13 -7.63
C GLY A 403 -1.90 -0.05 -6.14
N ILE A 404 -2.68 0.71 -5.38
CA ILE A 404 -2.54 0.87 -3.92
C ILE A 404 -3.85 0.46 -3.24
N HIS A 405 -3.78 -0.27 -2.13
CA HIS A 405 -4.95 -0.68 -1.36
C HIS A 405 -4.61 -0.87 0.12
N ALA A 406 -5.63 -0.84 0.97
CA ALA A 406 -5.50 -1.16 2.38
C ALA A 406 -5.19 -2.65 2.57
N VAL A 407 -3.95 -2.99 2.84
CA VAL A 407 -3.41 -4.36 2.94
C VAL A 407 -3.71 -5.00 4.30
N GLY A 408 -3.75 -4.18 5.34
CA GLY A 408 -4.09 -4.56 6.71
C GLY A 408 -5.57 -4.85 6.93
N GLY A 409 -6.41 -4.48 5.97
CA GLY A 409 -7.85 -4.73 6.01
C GLY A 409 -8.65 -3.71 6.81
N GLY A 410 -8.04 -2.61 7.24
CA GLY A 410 -8.73 -1.48 7.87
C GLY A 410 -9.55 -0.69 6.84
N ILE A 411 -10.84 -0.46 7.12
CA ILE A 411 -11.69 0.43 6.32
C ILE A 411 -11.34 1.90 6.59
N GLY A 412 -11.67 2.79 5.66
CA GLY A 412 -11.48 4.24 5.80
C GLY A 412 -10.08 4.74 5.44
N GLN A 413 -9.16 3.86 5.01
CA GLN A 413 -7.81 4.27 4.61
C GLN A 413 -7.76 4.88 3.20
N GLY A 414 -8.72 4.53 2.36
CA GLY A 414 -8.68 4.79 0.91
C GLY A 414 -8.58 6.26 0.54
N LEU A 415 -9.34 7.15 1.21
CA LEU A 415 -9.34 8.59 0.89
C LEU A 415 -7.97 9.23 1.16
N ALA A 416 -7.41 9.01 2.33
CA ALA A 416 -6.07 9.51 2.67
C ALA A 416 -5.01 8.93 1.72
N MET A 417 -5.05 7.63 1.44
CA MET A 417 -4.15 7.00 0.47
C MET A 417 -4.29 7.61 -0.93
N ALA A 418 -5.50 7.93 -1.38
CA ALA A 418 -5.71 8.56 -2.69
C ALA A 418 -5.07 9.95 -2.77
N ILE A 419 -5.19 10.75 -1.71
CA ILE A 419 -4.54 12.06 -1.62
C ILE A 419 -3.01 11.90 -1.66
N GLY A 420 -2.45 10.97 -0.88
CA GLY A 420 -1.02 10.69 -0.89
C GLY A 420 -0.50 10.22 -2.24
N ALA A 421 -1.22 9.34 -2.91
CA ALA A 421 -0.88 8.88 -4.26
C ALA A 421 -0.94 10.00 -5.30
N ALA A 422 -2.00 10.83 -5.27
CA ALA A 422 -2.18 11.95 -6.20
C ALA A 422 -1.13 13.04 -6.02
N THR A 423 -0.82 13.40 -4.77
CA THR A 423 0.20 14.42 -4.48
C THR A 423 1.62 13.89 -4.74
N GLY A 424 1.87 12.59 -4.53
CA GLY A 424 3.13 11.93 -4.87
C GLY A 424 3.36 11.78 -6.39
N ARG A 425 2.30 11.63 -7.17
CA ARG A 425 2.34 11.47 -8.63
C ARG A 425 1.30 12.37 -9.31
N PRO A 426 1.53 13.71 -9.28
CA PRO A 426 0.61 14.68 -9.89
C PRO A 426 0.56 14.59 -11.42
N ASP A 427 1.50 13.88 -12.01
CA ASP A 427 1.60 13.61 -13.45
C ASP A 427 0.55 12.60 -13.96
N ARG A 428 -0.17 11.90 -13.05
CA ARG A 428 -1.18 10.91 -13.43
C ARG A 428 -2.52 11.13 -12.69
N LYS A 429 -3.61 10.85 -13.39
CA LYS A 429 -4.95 10.88 -12.80
C LYS A 429 -5.09 9.77 -11.77
N THR A 430 -5.48 10.13 -10.55
CA THR A 430 -5.74 9.17 -9.48
C THR A 430 -7.24 8.90 -9.34
N TRP A 431 -7.60 7.62 -9.25
CA TRP A 431 -8.94 7.13 -9.01
C TRP A 431 -8.99 6.43 -7.65
N LEU A 432 -10.02 6.74 -6.87
CA LEU A 432 -10.31 6.08 -5.60
C LEU A 432 -11.55 5.20 -5.77
N LEU A 433 -11.49 3.97 -5.28
CA LEU A 433 -12.65 3.10 -5.05
C LEU A 433 -12.87 2.95 -3.54
N ALA A 434 -14.04 3.35 -3.06
CA ALA A 434 -14.43 3.21 -1.66
C ALA A 434 -15.89 2.74 -1.53
N GLY A 435 -16.24 2.13 -0.41
CA GLY A 435 -17.63 1.95 0.01
C GLY A 435 -18.06 3.13 0.88
N ASP A 436 -19.35 3.44 0.92
CA ASP A 436 -19.88 4.53 1.72
C ASP A 436 -19.52 4.41 3.21
N GLY A 437 -19.61 3.21 3.80
CA GLY A 437 -19.27 2.99 5.20
C GLY A 437 -17.81 3.25 5.54
N GLY A 438 -16.85 2.84 4.68
CA GLY A 438 -15.43 3.15 4.84
C GLY A 438 -15.12 4.62 4.56
N PHE A 439 -15.72 5.17 3.51
CA PHE A 439 -15.53 6.56 3.10
C PHE A 439 -15.87 7.56 4.22
N MET A 440 -16.91 7.27 5.02
CA MET A 440 -17.33 8.11 6.14
C MET A 440 -16.31 8.22 7.29
N LEU A 441 -15.38 7.29 7.43
CA LEU A 441 -14.45 7.27 8.57
C LEU A 441 -13.40 8.40 8.52
N ASN A 442 -13.09 8.92 7.34
CA ASN A 442 -12.08 9.96 7.15
C ASN A 442 -12.57 11.15 6.33
N LEU A 443 -13.85 11.51 6.45
CA LEU A 443 -14.48 12.60 5.68
C LEU A 443 -13.76 13.94 5.78
N GLY A 444 -13.10 14.24 6.90
CA GLY A 444 -12.31 15.45 7.06
C GLY A 444 -11.28 15.66 5.95
N GLU A 445 -10.74 14.58 5.41
CA GLU A 445 -9.73 14.61 4.35
C GLU A 445 -10.29 15.04 2.97
N LEU A 446 -11.62 15.13 2.80
CA LEU A 446 -12.19 15.76 1.61
C LEU A 446 -11.75 17.22 1.49
N ALA A 447 -11.70 17.94 2.61
CA ALA A 447 -11.19 19.30 2.63
C ALA A 447 -9.70 19.37 2.26
N THR A 448 -8.90 18.37 2.65
CA THR A 448 -7.49 18.25 2.22
C THR A 448 -7.41 18.01 0.71
N ALA A 449 -8.21 17.09 0.17
CA ALA A 449 -8.22 16.81 -1.27
C ALA A 449 -8.55 18.05 -2.10
N VAL A 450 -9.51 18.87 -1.64
CA VAL A 450 -9.91 20.12 -2.29
C VAL A 450 -8.83 21.20 -2.13
N GLN A 451 -8.31 21.39 -0.93
CA GLN A 451 -7.26 22.38 -0.66
C GLN A 451 -6.01 22.14 -1.53
N GLU A 452 -5.60 20.90 -1.66
CA GLU A 452 -4.43 20.50 -2.44
C GLU A 452 -4.71 20.36 -3.95
N ARG A 453 -5.97 20.57 -4.38
CA ARG A 453 -6.43 20.44 -5.77
C ARG A 453 -5.94 19.13 -6.40
N THR A 454 -6.20 18.02 -5.71
CA THR A 454 -5.64 16.70 -6.08
C THR A 454 -6.16 16.14 -7.40
N GLY A 455 -7.28 16.64 -7.90
CA GLY A 455 -7.91 16.16 -9.13
C GLY A 455 -8.39 14.70 -9.08
N ILE A 456 -8.52 14.13 -7.87
CA ILE A 456 -8.95 12.73 -7.67
C ILE A 456 -10.39 12.54 -8.14
N VAL A 457 -10.65 11.42 -8.84
CA VAL A 457 -12.01 10.95 -9.08
C VAL A 457 -12.31 9.84 -8.05
N MET A 458 -13.31 10.09 -7.20
CA MET A 458 -13.70 9.21 -6.09
C MET A 458 -14.94 8.42 -6.48
N LEU A 459 -14.81 7.10 -6.69
CA LEU A 459 -15.92 6.18 -6.96
C LEU A 459 -16.42 5.64 -5.61
N VAL A 460 -17.56 6.14 -5.13
CA VAL A 460 -18.15 5.70 -3.88
C VAL A 460 -19.30 4.75 -4.16
N MET A 461 -19.12 3.49 -3.78
CA MET A 461 -20.12 2.44 -3.88
C MET A 461 -21.06 2.54 -2.66
N ASN A 462 -22.24 3.12 -2.86
CA ASN A 462 -23.19 3.42 -1.79
C ASN A 462 -24.26 2.32 -1.73
N ASP A 463 -24.15 1.41 -0.76
CA ASP A 463 -25.17 0.40 -0.45
C ASP A 463 -25.90 0.68 0.89
N GLY A 464 -25.64 1.82 1.53
CA GLY A 464 -26.25 2.27 2.78
C GLY A 464 -25.64 1.60 4.01
N GLY A 465 -24.34 1.22 3.98
CA GLY A 465 -23.66 0.70 5.16
C GLY A 465 -22.54 -0.31 4.88
N TYR A 466 -22.49 -1.37 5.67
CA TYR A 466 -21.45 -2.40 5.59
C TYR A 466 -21.96 -3.64 4.83
N GLY A 467 -22.09 -3.57 3.50
CA GLY A 467 -22.68 -4.60 2.66
C GLY A 467 -22.03 -5.97 2.79
N ILE A 468 -20.70 -6.04 2.90
CA ILE A 468 -20.00 -7.32 3.09
C ILE A 468 -20.36 -7.97 4.42
N LEU A 469 -20.56 -7.17 5.48
CA LEU A 469 -20.94 -7.69 6.80
C LEU A 469 -22.39 -8.18 6.79
N ARG A 470 -23.29 -7.51 6.05
CA ARG A 470 -24.66 -8.02 5.82
C ARG A 470 -24.63 -9.40 5.16
N ASN A 471 -23.83 -9.56 4.11
CA ASN A 471 -23.70 -10.84 3.42
C ASN A 471 -23.10 -11.94 4.31
N LEU A 472 -22.13 -11.60 5.17
CA LEU A 472 -21.56 -12.53 6.17
C LEU A 472 -22.60 -12.94 7.21
N GLN A 473 -23.41 -11.99 7.72
CA GLN A 473 -24.47 -12.30 8.67
C GLN A 473 -25.56 -13.18 8.05
N ASP A 474 -25.86 -12.99 6.77
CA ASP A 474 -26.77 -13.89 6.06
C ASP A 474 -26.20 -15.30 5.92
N ALA A 475 -24.92 -15.42 5.57
CA ALA A 475 -24.26 -16.70 5.32
C ALA A 475 -24.00 -17.50 6.61
N ASP A 476 -23.47 -16.84 7.65
CA ASP A 476 -22.89 -17.52 8.81
C ASP A 476 -23.72 -17.34 10.10
N TYR A 477 -24.61 -16.35 10.15
CA TYR A 477 -25.38 -16.00 11.36
C TYR A 477 -26.89 -16.13 11.17
N GLY A 478 -27.34 -16.92 10.18
CA GLY A 478 -28.75 -17.23 9.96
C GLY A 478 -29.61 -16.02 9.60
N GLY A 479 -29.05 -15.05 8.88
CA GLY A 479 -29.73 -13.86 8.40
C GLY A 479 -30.00 -12.81 9.50
N ARG A 480 -29.43 -12.95 10.68
CA ARG A 480 -29.55 -11.94 11.74
C ARG A 480 -28.63 -10.77 11.45
N ARG A 481 -29.17 -9.72 10.83
CA ARG A 481 -28.45 -8.49 10.46
C ARG A 481 -28.51 -7.48 11.59
N TYR A 482 -27.34 -7.18 12.18
CA TYR A 482 -27.20 -6.17 13.23
C TYR A 482 -26.10 -5.20 12.88
N TYR A 483 -26.33 -3.90 13.13
CA TYR A 483 -25.32 -2.82 13.07
C TYR A 483 -24.64 -2.62 11.71
N CYS A 484 -25.23 -3.13 10.64
CA CYS A 484 -24.67 -3.02 9.28
C CYS A 484 -25.26 -1.87 8.46
N ASP A 485 -26.48 -1.44 8.80
CA ASP A 485 -27.15 -0.32 8.13
C ASP A 485 -26.74 0.97 8.82
N LEU A 486 -26.28 1.95 8.03
CA LEU A 486 -25.78 3.22 8.53
C LEU A 486 -26.66 4.36 8.06
N HIS A 487 -26.86 5.36 8.95
CA HIS A 487 -27.35 6.64 8.50
C HIS A 487 -26.21 7.37 7.76
N GLY A 488 -26.31 7.44 6.43
CA GLY A 488 -25.32 8.07 5.57
C GLY A 488 -25.59 9.57 5.36
N PHE A 489 -24.63 10.23 4.73
CA PHE A 489 -24.76 11.59 4.26
C PHE A 489 -25.41 11.60 2.88
N GLU A 490 -26.12 12.71 2.56
CA GLU A 490 -26.42 13.04 1.17
C GLU A 490 -25.11 13.43 0.48
N LEU A 491 -24.52 12.51 -0.30
CA LEU A 491 -23.19 12.68 -0.86
C LEU A 491 -23.07 13.87 -1.81
N GLY A 492 -24.15 14.23 -2.51
CA GLY A 492 -24.20 15.43 -3.34
C GLY A 492 -24.08 16.72 -2.52
N ALA A 493 -24.83 16.83 -1.41
CA ALA A 493 -24.74 17.96 -0.51
C ALA A 493 -23.38 18.02 0.19
N LEU A 494 -22.83 16.87 0.58
CA LEU A 494 -21.48 16.78 1.15
C LEU A 494 -20.42 17.30 0.17
N ALA A 495 -20.43 16.83 -1.08
CA ALA A 495 -19.50 17.27 -2.12
C ALA A 495 -19.58 18.78 -2.35
N GLN A 496 -20.80 19.32 -2.47
CA GLN A 496 -21.05 20.75 -2.63
C GLN A 496 -20.49 21.56 -1.45
N SER A 497 -20.67 21.08 -0.21
CA SER A 497 -20.24 21.79 1.00
C SER A 497 -18.74 22.00 1.09
N VAL A 498 -17.94 21.13 0.45
CA VAL A 498 -16.47 21.21 0.42
C VAL A 498 -15.93 21.74 -0.93
N GLY A 499 -16.80 22.04 -1.89
CA GLY A 499 -16.41 22.59 -3.21
C GLY A 499 -15.93 21.53 -4.21
N MET A 500 -16.47 20.32 -4.13
CA MET A 500 -16.23 19.22 -5.08
C MET A 500 -17.35 19.15 -6.11
N ASP A 501 -17.03 18.65 -7.30
CA ASP A 501 -18.03 18.22 -8.26
C ASP A 501 -18.64 16.88 -7.85
N TYR A 502 -19.92 16.70 -8.20
CA TYR A 502 -20.67 15.49 -7.89
C TYR A 502 -21.40 14.94 -9.11
N ILE A 503 -21.40 13.59 -9.22
CA ILE A 503 -22.15 12.84 -10.24
C ILE A 503 -22.83 11.66 -9.55
N ALA A 504 -24.14 11.49 -9.76
CA ALA A 504 -24.88 10.31 -9.31
C ALA A 504 -25.03 9.31 -10.46
N VAL A 505 -24.70 8.05 -10.21
CA VAL A 505 -24.88 6.90 -11.11
C VAL A 505 -25.93 5.98 -10.50
N ARG A 506 -27.12 5.93 -11.13
CA ARG A 506 -28.26 5.09 -10.70
C ARG A 506 -28.54 3.92 -11.62
N ASP A 507 -27.91 3.90 -12.78
CA ASP A 507 -27.84 2.79 -13.74
C ASP A 507 -26.45 2.76 -14.38
N LEU A 508 -26.14 1.68 -15.09
CA LEU A 508 -24.82 1.49 -15.69
C LEU A 508 -24.80 1.73 -17.21
N ASP A 509 -25.85 2.33 -17.76
CA ASP A 509 -25.89 2.67 -19.17
C ASP A 509 -25.10 3.94 -19.45
N GLY A 510 -24.31 3.92 -20.51
CA GLY A 510 -23.45 5.05 -20.86
C GLY A 510 -22.33 5.33 -19.85
N LEU A 511 -21.98 4.40 -18.97
CA LEU A 511 -21.03 4.56 -17.88
C LEU A 511 -19.67 5.10 -18.32
N GLU A 512 -19.14 4.64 -19.48
CA GLU A 512 -17.87 5.14 -20.00
C GLU A 512 -17.91 6.65 -20.23
N ARG A 513 -19.03 7.19 -20.75
CA ARG A 513 -19.21 8.63 -20.95
C ARG A 513 -19.20 9.38 -19.61
N VAL A 514 -19.88 8.84 -18.59
CA VAL A 514 -19.92 9.42 -17.24
C VAL A 514 -18.52 9.46 -16.62
N LEU A 515 -17.78 8.37 -16.71
CA LEU A 515 -16.41 8.29 -16.18
C LEU A 515 -15.43 9.20 -16.95
N ARG A 516 -15.61 9.34 -18.26
CA ARG A 516 -14.83 10.25 -19.10
C ARG A 516 -15.12 11.71 -18.76
N ASP A 517 -16.38 12.07 -18.51
CA ASP A 517 -16.77 13.39 -18.03
C ASP A 517 -16.12 13.67 -16.67
N ALA A 518 -16.24 12.74 -15.71
CA ALA A 518 -15.62 12.90 -14.39
C ALA A 518 -14.08 13.09 -14.48
N ALA A 519 -13.42 12.34 -15.37
CA ALA A 519 -11.96 12.44 -15.57
C ALA A 519 -11.55 13.78 -16.17
N GLY A 520 -12.39 14.37 -17.03
CA GLY A 520 -12.10 15.60 -17.79
C GLY A 520 -12.43 16.89 -17.02
N ARG A 521 -13.09 16.84 -15.88
CA ARG A 521 -13.46 18.03 -15.12
C ARG A 521 -12.24 18.74 -14.52
N ASP A 522 -12.18 20.04 -14.66
CA ASP A 522 -11.21 20.91 -13.97
C ASP A 522 -11.74 21.27 -12.57
N ALA A 523 -11.91 20.25 -11.75
CA ALA A 523 -12.37 20.39 -10.36
C ALA A 523 -11.26 19.97 -9.39
N PRO A 524 -11.23 20.51 -8.17
CA PRO A 524 -10.28 20.11 -7.15
C PRO A 524 -10.33 18.61 -6.84
N ALA A 525 -11.52 18.02 -6.89
CA ALA A 525 -11.82 16.61 -6.84
C ALA A 525 -13.23 16.35 -7.36
N VAL A 526 -13.53 15.14 -7.79
CA VAL A 526 -14.86 14.73 -8.28
C VAL A 526 -15.34 13.52 -7.50
N LEU A 527 -16.57 13.58 -6.99
CA LEU A 527 -17.22 12.46 -6.33
C LEU A 527 -18.26 11.85 -7.28
N VAL A 528 -18.09 10.57 -7.60
CA VAL A 528 -19.01 9.76 -8.40
C VAL A 528 -19.64 8.74 -7.47
N GLU A 529 -20.92 8.93 -7.14
CA GLU A 529 -21.69 8.00 -6.33
C GLU A 529 -22.34 6.93 -7.22
N PHE A 530 -22.07 5.68 -6.91
CA PHE A 530 -22.82 4.55 -7.45
C PHE A 530 -23.91 4.16 -6.44
N ASP A 531 -25.16 4.53 -6.72
CA ASP A 531 -26.32 4.15 -5.90
C ASP A 531 -26.63 2.67 -6.12
N MET A 532 -26.03 1.81 -5.29
CA MET A 532 -26.19 0.37 -5.40
C MET A 532 -27.59 -0.12 -5.06
N ARG A 533 -28.39 0.70 -4.40
CA ARG A 533 -29.81 0.38 -4.12
C ARG A 533 -30.67 0.56 -5.37
N ALA A 534 -30.34 1.54 -6.21
CA ALA A 534 -31.00 1.77 -7.49
C ALA A 534 -30.51 0.78 -8.57
N ILE A 535 -29.20 0.52 -8.63
CA ILE A 535 -28.59 -0.42 -9.60
C ILE A 535 -28.98 -1.87 -9.29
N GLY A 536 -29.14 -2.22 -8.02
CA GLY A 536 -29.45 -3.57 -7.55
C GLY A 536 -28.24 -4.33 -6.98
N PRO A 537 -28.46 -5.52 -6.39
CA PRO A 537 -27.39 -6.31 -5.77
C PRO A 537 -26.52 -7.02 -6.82
N PHE A 538 -25.40 -7.58 -6.38
CA PHE A 538 -24.63 -8.56 -7.15
C PHE A 538 -25.48 -9.79 -7.48
N ALA A 539 -25.26 -10.39 -8.63
CA ALA A 539 -25.98 -11.61 -9.05
C ALA A 539 -25.80 -12.77 -8.06
N LYS A 540 -24.64 -12.82 -7.37
CA LYS A 540 -24.41 -13.74 -6.25
C LYS A 540 -23.84 -12.95 -5.07
N PRO A 541 -24.39 -13.14 -3.84
CA PRO A 541 -23.85 -12.51 -2.65
C PRO A 541 -22.38 -12.89 -2.45
N PHE A 542 -21.54 -11.88 -2.17
CA PHE A 542 -20.13 -12.08 -1.83
C PHE A 542 -19.95 -11.86 -0.34
N ALA A 543 -19.65 -12.92 0.39
CA ALA A 543 -19.44 -12.90 1.85
C ALA A 543 -17.95 -13.01 2.25
N GLY A 544 -17.02 -12.82 1.30
CA GLY A 544 -15.60 -13.04 1.55
C GLY A 544 -15.20 -14.53 1.54
N PRO A 545 -13.93 -14.85 1.81
CA PRO A 545 -13.53 -16.22 2.04
C PRO A 545 -14.22 -16.76 3.31
N PRO A 546 -14.58 -18.07 3.35
CA PRO A 546 -15.18 -18.67 4.52
C PRO A 546 -14.29 -18.41 5.76
N LEU A 547 -14.89 -17.97 6.85
CA LEU A 547 -14.19 -17.93 8.13
C LEU A 547 -13.76 -19.36 8.48
N ALA A 548 -12.49 -19.54 8.87
CA ALA A 548 -12.04 -20.84 9.35
C ALA A 548 -12.92 -21.23 10.54
N ARG A 549 -13.77 -22.24 10.37
CA ARG A 549 -14.48 -22.84 11.49
C ARG A 549 -13.44 -23.66 12.25
N GLY A 550 -13.08 -23.17 13.43
CA GLY A 550 -12.24 -23.91 14.38
C GLY A 550 -12.88 -25.22 14.80
#